data_bba967f5687894ea25a4658382d9317c
#
_entry.id   bba967f5687894ea25a4658382d9317c
#
_cell.length_a   1.000
_cell.length_b   1.000
_cell.length_c   1.000
_cell.angle_alpha   90.00
_cell.angle_beta   90.00
_cell.angle_gamma   90.00
#
_symmetry.space_group_name_H-M   'P 1'
#
loop_
_entity.id
_entity.type
_entity.pdbx_description
1 polymer ?
#
loop_
_entity_poly.entity_id
_entity_poly.type
_entity_poly.pdbx_seq_one_letter_code
_entity_poly.pdbx_strand_id
1 'polypeptide(L)'
;MSVLGALEPARVMHYFEEICGIPHGSGNTKKISDYCVSFAKEHHLTYLQDEYNNVIIWKDGIKGYENSAPVMLQGHLDMVCEKEEGCDIDFETDGLCLQVEDGIVTAEKTTLGGDDGIAVAYALALLETDEYPHPPLEIVLTVDEEIGMLGATALDTSPLRAKTMLNLDSEDEGHLLVSCAGGVTAQVELPLSFETGDGEKYAVSYTHLTLPTIA
;
A
#
# COMPACT_ATOMS: atom_id res chain seq x y z
N MET A 1 4.26 22.36 12.64
CA MET A 1 5.69 21.98 12.63
C MET A 1 5.73 20.54 12.18
N SER A 2 6.66 20.20 11.29
CA SER A 2 6.84 18.83 10.84
C SER A 2 7.29 17.94 12.01
N VAL A 3 6.67 16.79 12.18
CA VAL A 3 6.99 15.81 13.24
C VAL A 3 8.21 14.99 12.83
N LEU A 4 8.30 14.62 11.55
CA LEU A 4 9.38 13.79 11.01
C LEU A 4 10.55 14.58 10.42
N GLY A 5 10.47 15.91 10.39
CA GLY A 5 11.42 16.77 9.68
C GLY A 5 12.88 16.74 10.16
N ALA A 6 13.18 16.09 11.29
CA ALA A 6 14.53 15.89 11.78
C ALA A 6 15.09 14.49 11.47
N LEU A 7 14.31 13.63 10.84
CA LEU A 7 14.69 12.25 10.52
C LEU A 7 15.28 12.14 9.11
N GLU A 8 16.13 11.14 8.93
CA GLU A 8 16.73 10.81 7.63
C GLU A 8 16.22 9.44 7.13
N PRO A 9 16.06 9.27 5.82
CA PRO A 9 16.30 10.22 4.72
C PRO A 9 15.20 11.31 4.65
N ALA A 10 15.61 12.58 4.68
CA ALA A 10 14.70 13.72 4.86
C ALA A 10 13.52 13.74 3.85
N ARG A 11 13.77 13.44 2.55
CA ARG A 11 12.70 13.40 1.54
C ARG A 11 11.70 12.28 1.78
N VAL A 12 12.17 11.10 2.15
CA VAL A 12 11.30 9.96 2.43
C VAL A 12 10.41 10.27 3.64
N MET A 13 11.00 10.80 4.70
CA MET A 13 10.25 11.18 5.90
C MET A 13 9.25 12.31 5.65
N HIS A 14 9.59 13.25 4.77
CA HIS A 14 8.68 14.29 4.34
C HIS A 14 7.43 13.72 3.65
N TYR A 15 7.63 12.87 2.63
CA TYR A 15 6.49 12.25 1.92
C TYR A 15 5.71 11.29 2.81
N PHE A 16 6.37 10.56 3.70
CA PHE A 16 5.67 9.70 4.65
C PHE A 16 4.78 10.51 5.60
N GLU A 17 5.26 11.65 6.10
CA GLU A 17 4.44 12.54 6.93
C GLU A 17 3.23 13.10 6.17
N GLU A 18 3.41 13.48 4.89
CA GLU A 18 2.29 13.94 4.05
C GLU A 18 1.26 12.84 3.79
N ILE A 19 1.70 11.61 3.48
CA ILE A 19 0.85 10.43 3.30
C ILE A 19 0.03 10.16 4.56
N CYS A 20 0.67 10.15 5.73
CA CYS A 20 -0.02 9.95 7.00
C CYS A 20 -1.05 11.04 7.32
N GLY A 21 -0.88 12.23 6.76
CA GLY A 21 -1.87 13.32 6.87
C GLY A 21 -3.13 13.13 6.01
N ILE A 22 -3.14 12.15 5.11
CA ILE A 22 -4.25 11.85 4.20
C ILE A 22 -4.97 10.60 4.69
N PRO A 23 -6.29 10.61 4.94
CA PRO A 23 -7.02 9.38 5.22
C PRO A 23 -6.99 8.45 4.01
N HIS A 24 -6.49 7.21 4.21
CA HIS A 24 -6.23 6.25 3.13
C HIS A 24 -6.42 4.79 3.55
N GLY A 25 -7.40 4.50 4.41
CA GLY A 25 -7.79 3.13 4.69
C GLY A 25 -8.30 2.39 3.45
N SER A 26 -8.23 1.05 3.45
CA SER A 26 -8.77 0.23 2.36
C SER A 26 -10.22 0.60 2.06
N GLY A 27 -10.56 0.75 0.80
CA GLY A 27 -11.86 1.28 0.34
C GLY A 27 -11.96 2.81 0.32
N ASN A 28 -11.07 3.56 0.99
CA ASN A 28 -11.04 5.04 1.03
C ASN A 28 -9.77 5.61 0.35
N THR A 29 -9.39 5.10 -0.79
CA THR A 29 -8.10 5.34 -1.44
C THR A 29 -8.08 6.52 -2.42
N LYS A 30 -9.23 7.14 -2.70
CA LYS A 30 -9.32 8.20 -3.72
C LYS A 30 -8.44 9.41 -3.41
N LYS A 31 -8.38 9.86 -2.16
CA LYS A 31 -7.62 11.06 -1.79
C LYS A 31 -6.11 10.85 -1.93
N ILE A 32 -5.61 9.70 -1.48
CA ILE A 32 -4.17 9.38 -1.59
C ILE A 32 -3.77 9.14 -3.05
N SER A 33 -4.64 8.51 -3.85
CA SER A 33 -4.44 8.34 -5.29
C SER A 33 -4.36 9.71 -6.00
N ASP A 34 -5.28 10.64 -5.68
CA ASP A 34 -5.28 12.00 -6.23
C ASP A 34 -4.06 12.81 -5.79
N TYR A 35 -3.55 12.57 -4.59
CA TYR A 35 -2.30 13.15 -4.12
C TYR A 35 -1.12 12.71 -4.99
N CYS A 36 -0.99 11.41 -5.28
CA CYS A 36 0.05 10.87 -6.17
C CYS A 36 -0.06 11.44 -7.60
N VAL A 37 -1.28 11.60 -8.10
CA VAL A 37 -1.53 12.24 -9.40
C VAL A 37 -1.14 13.72 -9.38
N SER A 38 -1.44 14.43 -8.30
CA SER A 38 -1.08 15.85 -8.14
C SER A 38 0.44 16.03 -8.08
N PHE A 39 1.12 15.15 -7.34
CA PHE A 39 2.57 15.06 -7.32
C PHE A 39 3.14 14.86 -8.73
N ALA A 40 2.64 13.88 -9.49
CA ALA A 40 3.12 13.61 -10.83
C ALA A 40 2.96 14.84 -11.77
N LYS A 41 1.83 15.57 -11.66
CA LYS A 41 1.60 16.81 -12.42
C LYS A 41 2.58 17.91 -12.04
N GLU A 42 2.84 18.09 -10.76
CA GLU A 42 3.72 19.12 -10.22
C GLU A 42 5.17 18.92 -10.68
N HIS A 43 5.59 17.65 -10.75
CA HIS A 43 6.91 17.25 -11.23
C HIS A 43 6.98 16.97 -12.74
N HIS A 44 5.91 17.28 -13.50
CA HIS A 44 5.85 17.10 -14.96
C HIS A 44 6.11 15.67 -15.43
N LEU A 45 5.74 14.69 -14.61
CA LEU A 45 5.87 13.27 -14.90
C LEU A 45 4.67 12.73 -15.67
N THR A 46 4.90 11.74 -16.52
CA THR A 46 3.83 10.98 -17.16
C THR A 46 3.17 10.08 -16.13
N TYR A 47 1.85 10.03 -16.12
CA TYR A 47 1.10 9.21 -15.19
C TYR A 47 -0.18 8.64 -15.81
N LEU A 48 -0.71 7.60 -15.17
CA LEU A 48 -2.03 7.03 -15.41
C LEU A 48 -2.70 6.80 -14.06
N GLN A 49 -3.96 7.18 -13.92
CA GLN A 49 -4.83 6.80 -12.82
C GLN A 49 -6.01 6.04 -13.41
N ASP A 50 -6.28 4.84 -12.94
CA ASP A 50 -7.40 4.03 -13.40
C ASP A 50 -8.69 4.29 -12.61
N GLU A 51 -9.78 3.63 -12.98
CA GLU A 51 -11.09 3.76 -12.34
C GLU A 51 -11.14 3.17 -10.92
N TYR A 52 -10.17 2.33 -10.56
CA TYR A 52 -10.02 1.73 -9.23
C TYR A 52 -9.15 2.57 -8.29
N ASN A 53 -8.56 3.67 -8.79
CA ASN A 53 -7.59 4.54 -8.13
C ASN A 53 -6.16 3.97 -8.05
N ASN A 54 -5.81 2.92 -8.79
CA ASN A 54 -4.40 2.60 -8.98
C ASN A 54 -3.70 3.73 -9.75
N VAL A 55 -2.42 3.96 -9.43
CA VAL A 55 -1.62 5.00 -10.11
C VAL A 55 -0.35 4.40 -10.66
N ILE A 56 -0.05 4.70 -11.93
CA ILE A 56 1.25 4.41 -12.54
C ILE A 56 1.93 5.74 -12.86
N ILE A 57 3.20 5.89 -12.49
CA ILE A 57 4.00 7.08 -12.79
C ILE A 57 5.29 6.63 -13.47
N TRP A 58 5.66 7.31 -14.57
CA TRP A 58 6.87 7.03 -15.32
C TRP A 58 7.87 8.17 -15.18
N LYS A 59 9.14 7.81 -15.02
CA LYS A 59 10.27 8.73 -15.05
C LYS A 59 11.33 8.19 -15.99
N ASP A 60 11.86 9.05 -16.87
CA ASP A 60 12.93 8.68 -17.79
C ASP A 60 14.24 8.39 -17.04
N GLY A 61 15.05 7.48 -17.60
CA GLY A 61 16.39 7.20 -17.08
C GLY A 61 17.33 8.40 -17.25
N ILE A 62 18.26 8.55 -16.32
CA ILE A 62 19.18 9.68 -16.29
C ILE A 62 20.63 9.26 -16.02
N LYS A 63 21.58 10.17 -16.29
CA LYS A 63 23.00 10.05 -15.93
C LYS A 63 23.66 8.76 -16.46
N GLY A 64 23.41 8.46 -17.73
CA GLY A 64 24.01 7.30 -18.44
C GLY A 64 23.14 6.06 -18.45
N TYR A 65 21.95 6.10 -17.87
CA TYR A 65 21.01 4.97 -17.83
C TYR A 65 19.75 5.18 -18.71
N GLU A 66 19.75 6.21 -19.56
CA GLU A 66 18.58 6.60 -20.38
C GLU A 66 18.11 5.48 -21.31
N ASN A 67 19.04 4.62 -21.76
CA ASN A 67 18.76 3.49 -22.64
C ASN A 67 18.74 2.14 -21.92
N SER A 68 18.77 2.12 -20.61
CA SER A 68 18.70 0.90 -19.83
C SER A 68 17.27 0.32 -19.84
N ALA A 69 17.15 -0.97 -19.53
CA ALA A 69 15.84 -1.57 -19.32
C ALA A 69 15.14 -0.90 -18.11
N PRO A 70 13.84 -0.61 -18.20
CA PRO A 70 13.13 -0.02 -17.09
C PRO A 70 13.06 -0.95 -15.88
N VAL A 71 12.98 -0.34 -14.69
CA VAL A 71 12.76 -1.02 -13.42
C VAL A 71 11.44 -0.53 -12.84
N MET A 72 10.65 -1.46 -12.33
CA MET A 72 9.41 -1.17 -11.64
C MET A 72 9.65 -1.15 -10.13
N LEU A 73 9.10 -0.13 -9.47
CA LEU A 73 8.90 -0.12 -8.02
C LEU A 73 7.41 -0.24 -7.75
N GLN A 74 7.04 -1.14 -6.88
CA GLN A 74 5.63 -1.38 -6.57
C GLN A 74 5.41 -1.32 -5.05
N GLY A 75 4.33 -0.69 -4.66
CA GLY A 75 3.78 -0.63 -3.32
C GLY A 75 2.28 -0.38 -3.36
N HIS A 76 1.61 -0.41 -2.21
CA HIS A 76 0.18 -0.13 -2.13
C HIS A 76 -0.12 1.17 -1.36
N LEU A 77 -1.26 1.77 -1.67
CA LEU A 77 -1.67 3.09 -1.18
C LEU A 77 -2.55 3.01 0.08
N ASP A 78 -3.19 1.88 0.30
CA ASP A 78 -4.10 1.70 1.44
C ASP A 78 -3.37 1.20 2.68
N MET A 79 -4.05 1.28 3.80
CA MET A 79 -3.56 0.79 5.09
C MET A 79 -4.68 0.15 5.90
N VAL A 80 -4.31 -0.75 6.79
CA VAL A 80 -5.20 -1.26 7.85
C VAL A 80 -5.53 -0.16 8.85
N CYS A 81 -6.81 0.06 9.11
CA CYS A 81 -7.32 1.09 10.02
C CYS A 81 -7.78 0.46 11.34
N GLU A 82 -6.88 0.40 12.32
CA GLU A 82 -7.19 -0.07 13.68
C GLU A 82 -6.85 1.02 14.71
N LYS A 83 -7.64 1.10 15.78
CA LYS A 83 -7.43 2.08 16.86
C LYS A 83 -7.69 1.50 18.24
N GLU A 84 -7.03 2.07 19.25
CA GLU A 84 -7.26 1.74 20.64
C GLU A 84 -8.64 2.18 21.12
N GLU A 85 -9.14 1.52 22.14
CA GLU A 85 -10.41 1.90 22.79
C GLU A 85 -10.35 3.35 23.34
N GLY A 86 -11.33 4.15 22.99
CA GLY A 86 -11.40 5.57 23.39
C GLY A 86 -10.60 6.52 22.49
N CYS A 87 -10.08 6.08 21.36
CA CYS A 87 -9.55 6.96 20.32
C CYS A 87 -10.69 7.48 19.45
N ASP A 88 -10.78 8.82 19.31
CA ASP A 88 -11.88 9.49 18.61
C ASP A 88 -11.62 9.69 17.10
N ILE A 89 -10.48 9.22 16.57
CA ILE A 89 -10.14 9.37 15.14
C ILE A 89 -11.23 8.77 14.23
N ASP A 90 -11.54 9.48 13.18
CA ASP A 90 -12.37 9.00 12.05
C ASP A 90 -11.45 8.77 10.83
N PHE A 91 -11.12 7.53 10.56
CA PHE A 91 -10.24 7.15 9.44
C PHE A 91 -10.80 7.51 8.05
N GLU A 92 -12.08 7.87 7.93
CA GLU A 92 -12.64 8.34 6.66
C GLU A 92 -12.24 9.80 6.36
N THR A 93 -11.98 10.60 7.42
CA THR A 93 -11.77 12.03 7.28
C THR A 93 -10.48 12.56 7.84
N ASP A 94 -9.93 11.90 8.86
CA ASP A 94 -8.81 12.41 9.65
C ASP A 94 -7.50 11.76 9.23
N GLY A 95 -6.42 12.54 9.22
CA GLY A 95 -5.06 12.05 9.12
C GLY A 95 -4.55 11.52 10.48
N LEU A 96 -3.46 10.78 10.44
CA LEU A 96 -2.83 10.18 11.61
C LEU A 96 -2.07 11.24 12.45
N CYS A 97 -2.05 11.04 13.75
CA CYS A 97 -1.27 11.86 14.69
C CYS A 97 0.09 11.19 14.94
N LEU A 98 1.10 11.61 14.18
CA LEU A 98 2.44 11.01 14.27
C LEU A 98 3.19 11.41 15.52
N GLN A 99 4.01 10.49 16.02
CA GLN A 99 4.92 10.67 17.16
C GLN A 99 6.28 10.05 16.86
N VAL A 100 7.32 10.61 17.46
CA VAL A 100 8.69 10.05 17.40
C VAL A 100 9.22 9.92 18.83
N GLU A 101 9.45 8.69 19.27
CA GLU A 101 10.03 8.39 20.56
C GLU A 101 11.21 7.42 20.40
N ASP A 102 12.36 7.77 20.93
CA ASP A 102 13.58 6.95 20.86
C ASP A 102 13.97 6.47 19.45
N GLY A 103 13.68 7.29 18.43
CA GLY A 103 13.96 6.98 17.02
C GLY A 103 12.92 6.07 16.36
N ILE A 104 11.84 5.74 17.04
CA ILE A 104 10.71 4.99 16.51
C ILE A 104 9.59 5.94 16.14
N VAL A 105 9.09 5.81 14.92
CA VAL A 105 7.91 6.54 14.43
C VAL A 105 6.66 5.72 14.74
N THR A 106 5.67 6.34 15.35
CA THR A 106 4.37 5.74 15.67
C THR A 106 3.24 6.70 15.36
N ALA A 107 2.00 6.21 15.32
CA ALA A 107 0.81 7.03 15.33
C ALA A 107 0.10 6.89 16.69
N GLU A 108 -0.44 8.00 17.22
CA GLU A 108 -1.06 8.02 18.54
C GLU A 108 -2.34 7.18 18.55
N LYS A 109 -2.31 6.06 19.29
CA LYS A 109 -3.44 5.13 19.50
C LYS A 109 -4.04 4.52 18.22
N THR A 110 -3.27 4.49 17.13
CA THR A 110 -3.74 3.91 15.86
C THR A 110 -2.64 3.10 15.19
N THR A 111 -3.00 2.34 14.17
CA THR A 111 -2.06 1.84 13.17
C THR A 111 -1.36 3.00 12.48
N LEU A 112 -0.11 2.78 12.02
CA LEU A 112 0.74 3.81 11.41
C LEU A 112 0.61 3.86 9.89
N GLY A 113 0.30 2.73 9.23
CA GLY A 113 0.35 2.62 7.78
C GLY A 113 1.77 2.67 7.22
N GLY A 114 2.75 2.18 8.00
CA GLY A 114 4.12 2.01 7.50
C GLY A 114 4.17 1.01 6.37
N ASP A 115 3.41 -0.05 6.49
CA ASP A 115 2.98 -0.96 5.46
C ASP A 115 1.75 -0.35 4.75
N ASP A 116 1.84 0.08 3.50
CA ASP A 116 3.04 0.17 2.67
C ASP A 116 3.37 1.65 2.34
N GLY A 117 2.93 2.58 3.22
CA GLY A 117 3.14 4.03 3.05
C GLY A 117 4.61 4.41 2.91
N ILE A 118 5.52 3.62 3.50
CA ILE A 118 6.95 3.88 3.36
C ILE A 118 7.46 3.60 1.95
N ALA A 119 6.94 2.57 1.27
CA ALA A 119 7.27 2.31 -0.14
C ALA A 119 6.79 3.44 -1.05
N VAL A 120 5.58 3.94 -0.80
CA VAL A 120 5.03 5.11 -1.51
C VAL A 120 5.95 6.32 -1.30
N ALA A 121 6.37 6.60 -0.07
CA ALA A 121 7.28 7.70 0.26
C ALA A 121 8.64 7.55 -0.44
N TYR A 122 9.22 6.35 -0.48
CA TYR A 122 10.46 6.07 -1.24
C TYR A 122 10.27 6.34 -2.74
N ALA A 123 9.16 5.89 -3.31
CA ALA A 123 8.87 6.08 -4.73
C ALA A 123 8.75 7.58 -5.06
N LEU A 124 8.02 8.36 -4.28
CA LEU A 124 7.88 9.80 -4.47
C LEU A 124 9.22 10.53 -4.31
N ALA A 125 10.02 10.17 -3.30
CA ALA A 125 11.34 10.75 -3.08
C ALA A 125 12.31 10.49 -4.25
N LEU A 126 12.24 9.31 -4.89
CA LEU A 126 13.02 9.00 -6.09
C LEU A 126 12.50 9.73 -7.34
N LEU A 127 11.19 9.89 -7.44
CA LEU A 127 10.57 10.61 -8.56
C LEU A 127 10.89 12.11 -8.52
N GLU A 128 10.98 12.72 -7.33
CA GLU A 128 11.27 14.15 -7.17
C GLU A 128 12.67 14.53 -7.63
N THR A 129 13.67 13.69 -7.38
CA THR A 129 15.07 14.07 -7.51
C THR A 129 15.77 13.52 -8.73
N ASP A 130 16.66 14.32 -9.33
CA ASP A 130 17.62 13.89 -10.36
C ASP A 130 19.05 13.73 -9.80
N GLU A 131 19.20 13.64 -8.49
CA GLU A 131 20.54 13.53 -7.87
C GLU A 131 21.20 12.18 -8.15
N TYR A 132 20.42 11.13 -8.19
CA TYR A 132 20.92 9.75 -8.32
C TYR A 132 20.76 9.22 -9.74
N PRO A 133 21.79 8.59 -10.33
CA PRO A 133 21.65 7.90 -11.62
C PRO A 133 20.68 6.72 -11.47
N HIS A 134 19.71 6.62 -12.39
CA HIS A 134 18.74 5.52 -12.40
C HIS A 134 18.29 5.17 -13.83
N PRO A 135 17.88 3.91 -14.09
CA PRO A 135 17.21 3.54 -15.32
C PRO A 135 15.81 4.22 -15.41
N PRO A 136 15.12 4.09 -16.55
CA PRO A 136 13.71 4.44 -16.59
C PRO A 136 12.95 3.73 -15.47
N LEU A 137 12.11 4.50 -14.74
CA LEU A 137 11.33 3.99 -13.62
C LEU A 137 9.86 3.88 -14.00
N GLU A 138 9.24 2.78 -13.59
CA GLU A 138 7.80 2.56 -13.63
C GLU A 138 7.33 2.38 -12.17
N ILE A 139 6.72 3.40 -11.61
CA ILE A 139 6.17 3.33 -10.25
C ILE A 139 4.73 2.86 -10.35
N VAL A 140 4.42 1.76 -9.70
CA VAL A 140 3.08 1.15 -9.68
C VAL A 140 2.55 1.17 -8.26
N LEU A 141 1.54 1.98 -8.04
CA LEU A 141 0.89 2.16 -6.74
C LEU A 141 -0.51 1.57 -6.82
N THR A 142 -0.71 0.45 -6.16
CA THR A 142 -1.97 -0.26 -6.15
C THR A 142 -2.83 0.16 -4.96
N VAL A 143 -4.09 -0.21 -4.97
CA VAL A 143 -5.04 0.07 -3.89
C VAL A 143 -5.71 -1.21 -3.40
N ASP A 144 -6.25 -1.15 -2.17
CA ASP A 144 -7.04 -2.24 -1.59
C ASP A 144 -6.28 -3.58 -1.56
N GLU A 145 -4.97 -3.49 -1.24
CA GLU A 145 -4.11 -4.65 -1.04
C GLU A 145 -4.57 -5.44 0.16
N GLU A 146 -4.77 -4.77 1.30
CA GLU A 146 -5.10 -5.31 2.62
C GLU A 146 -6.45 -6.06 2.69
N ILE A 147 -7.32 -5.81 1.73
CA ILE A 147 -8.62 -6.49 1.62
C ILE A 147 -8.68 -7.48 0.45
N GLY A 148 -7.51 -7.89 -0.07
CA GLY A 148 -7.37 -8.98 -1.03
C GLY A 148 -6.81 -8.58 -2.40
N MET A 149 -5.92 -7.60 -2.47
CA MET A 149 -5.21 -7.16 -3.70
C MET A 149 -6.19 -6.78 -4.82
N LEU A 150 -7.30 -6.09 -4.46
CA LEU A 150 -8.37 -5.79 -5.42
C LEU A 150 -7.88 -4.86 -6.54
N GLY A 151 -7.12 -3.83 -6.19
CA GLY A 151 -6.54 -2.91 -7.15
C GLY A 151 -5.55 -3.59 -8.10
N ALA A 152 -4.63 -4.41 -7.56
CA ALA A 152 -3.67 -5.14 -8.38
C ALA A 152 -4.35 -6.14 -9.34
N THR A 153 -5.44 -6.78 -8.89
CA THR A 153 -6.23 -7.70 -9.72
C THR A 153 -6.92 -6.98 -10.89
N ALA A 154 -7.34 -5.73 -10.69
CA ALA A 154 -8.04 -4.92 -11.68
C ALA A 154 -7.10 -4.16 -12.63
N LEU A 155 -5.84 -3.98 -12.26
CA LEU A 155 -4.88 -3.15 -12.97
C LEU A 155 -4.60 -3.66 -14.39
N ASP A 156 -4.74 -2.77 -15.39
CA ASP A 156 -4.22 -3.02 -16.74
C ASP A 156 -2.71 -2.85 -16.77
N THR A 157 -2.00 -3.97 -16.90
CA THR A 157 -0.53 -4.00 -16.98
C THR A 157 0.02 -3.80 -18.38
N SER A 158 -0.82 -3.63 -19.41
CA SER A 158 -0.39 -3.50 -20.81
C SER A 158 0.54 -2.32 -21.09
N PRO A 159 0.48 -1.17 -20.38
CA PRO A 159 1.42 -0.06 -20.60
C PRO A 159 2.80 -0.28 -19.97
N LEU A 160 2.97 -1.26 -19.08
CA LEU A 160 4.21 -1.55 -18.38
C LEU A 160 5.20 -2.31 -19.26
N ARG A 161 6.48 -1.94 -19.16
CA ARG A 161 7.58 -2.51 -19.96
C ARG A 161 8.66 -3.17 -19.10
N ALA A 162 8.74 -2.81 -17.82
CA ALA A 162 9.72 -3.35 -16.91
C ALA A 162 9.62 -4.88 -16.82
N LYS A 163 10.79 -5.55 -16.73
CA LYS A 163 10.92 -6.99 -16.50
C LYS A 163 11.51 -7.29 -15.13
N THR A 164 11.97 -6.26 -14.44
CA THR A 164 12.47 -6.32 -13.07
C THR A 164 11.53 -5.48 -12.22
N MET A 165 10.97 -6.09 -11.21
CA MET A 165 10.11 -5.43 -10.23
C MET A 165 10.75 -5.54 -8.85
N LEU A 166 10.77 -4.43 -8.14
CA LEU A 166 11.07 -4.35 -6.71
C LEU A 166 9.75 -4.04 -6.01
N ASN A 167 9.18 -5.06 -5.39
CA ASN A 167 8.06 -4.89 -4.47
C ASN A 167 8.66 -4.52 -3.11
N LEU A 168 8.22 -3.43 -2.53
CA LEU A 168 8.78 -2.88 -1.29
C LEU A 168 7.95 -3.23 -0.05
N ASP A 169 6.94 -4.02 -0.26
CA ASP A 169 6.02 -4.55 0.74
C ASP A 169 6.63 -5.81 1.39
N SER A 170 7.60 -5.60 2.29
CA SER A 170 8.30 -6.66 3.02
C SER A 170 8.81 -6.15 4.37
N GLU A 171 8.53 -6.89 5.43
CA GLU A 171 8.77 -6.49 6.82
C GLU A 171 10.17 -6.83 7.34
N ASP A 172 10.84 -7.84 6.77
CA ASP A 172 12.12 -8.34 7.28
C ASP A 172 13.31 -7.54 6.76
N GLU A 173 13.94 -6.74 7.64
CA GLU A 173 15.13 -5.96 7.31
C GLU A 173 16.28 -6.84 6.80
N GLY A 174 16.85 -6.45 5.66
CA GLY A 174 18.01 -7.13 5.05
C GLY A 174 17.66 -8.41 4.30
N HIS A 175 16.40 -8.77 4.18
CA HIS A 175 15.94 -9.94 3.45
C HIS A 175 15.47 -9.56 2.04
N LEU A 176 15.96 -10.30 1.03
CA LEU A 176 15.47 -10.24 -0.35
C LEU A 176 14.69 -11.51 -0.65
N LEU A 177 13.38 -11.36 -0.78
CA LEU A 177 12.49 -12.47 -1.13
C LEU A 177 12.34 -12.55 -2.64
N VAL A 178 12.53 -13.74 -3.22
CA VAL A 178 12.44 -13.98 -4.66
C VAL A 178 11.19 -14.79 -5.04
N SER A 179 10.35 -15.08 -4.08
CA SER A 179 9.07 -15.77 -4.26
C SER A 179 8.13 -15.41 -3.12
N CYS A 180 6.83 -15.55 -3.36
CA CYS A 180 5.80 -15.41 -2.34
C CYS A 180 4.91 -16.66 -2.28
N ALA A 181 4.17 -16.80 -1.18
CA ALA A 181 3.15 -17.82 -1.06
C ALA A 181 1.96 -17.50 -1.97
N GLY A 182 1.34 -18.53 -2.52
CA GLY A 182 0.06 -18.39 -3.21
C GLY A 182 -1.09 -18.46 -2.20
N GLY A 183 -2.16 -17.73 -2.49
CA GLY A 183 -3.41 -17.79 -1.72
C GLY A 183 -4.60 -18.14 -2.63
N VAL A 184 -5.64 -18.71 -2.03
CA VAL A 184 -6.92 -18.93 -2.71
C VAL A 184 -8.06 -18.69 -1.72
N THR A 185 -9.06 -17.94 -2.15
CA THR A 185 -10.32 -17.81 -1.42
C THR A 185 -11.37 -18.70 -2.08
N ALA A 186 -11.97 -19.59 -1.28
CA ALA A 186 -13.07 -20.42 -1.74
C ALA A 186 -14.38 -19.97 -1.11
N GLN A 187 -15.35 -19.59 -1.94
CA GLN A 187 -16.70 -19.30 -1.50
C GLN A 187 -17.57 -20.54 -1.72
N VAL A 188 -18.18 -21.02 -0.63
CA VAL A 188 -19.05 -22.20 -0.67
C VAL A 188 -20.47 -21.78 -0.30
N GLU A 189 -21.41 -21.96 -1.22
CA GLU A 189 -22.83 -21.72 -0.99
C GLU A 189 -23.55 -23.06 -0.78
N LEU A 190 -24.16 -23.19 0.39
CA LEU A 190 -24.96 -24.36 0.73
C LEU A 190 -26.44 -23.95 0.73
N PRO A 191 -27.29 -24.51 -0.13
CA PRO A 191 -28.73 -24.31 -0.03
C PRO A 191 -29.27 -24.98 1.23
N LEU A 192 -29.82 -24.19 2.14
CA LEU A 192 -30.39 -24.69 3.39
C LEU A 192 -31.89 -24.54 3.36
N SER A 193 -32.59 -25.55 3.90
CA SER A 193 -33.99 -25.44 4.27
C SER A 193 -34.10 -25.37 5.79
N PHE A 194 -34.90 -24.43 6.27
CA PHE A 194 -35.11 -24.21 7.69
C PHE A 194 -36.45 -24.81 8.09
N GLU A 195 -36.44 -25.59 9.18
CA GLU A 195 -37.65 -26.07 9.83
C GLU A 195 -37.82 -25.34 11.18
N THR A 196 -39.05 -25.07 11.57
CA THR A 196 -39.36 -24.56 12.90
C THR A 196 -39.21 -25.69 13.93
N GLY A 197 -38.31 -25.49 14.88
CA GLY A 197 -38.09 -26.43 15.98
C GLY A 197 -38.04 -25.74 17.33
N ASP A 198 -38.35 -26.48 18.37
CA ASP A 198 -38.36 -26.00 19.77
C ASP A 198 -37.00 -26.22 20.46
N GLY A 199 -35.95 -26.54 19.69
CA GLY A 199 -34.61 -26.83 20.19
C GLY A 199 -33.77 -25.57 20.54
N GLU A 200 -32.75 -25.80 21.36
CA GLU A 200 -31.73 -24.78 21.63
C GLU A 200 -30.95 -24.43 20.36
N LYS A 201 -30.64 -23.13 20.17
CA LYS A 201 -29.89 -22.65 19.02
C LYS A 201 -28.44 -22.47 19.39
N TYR A 202 -27.55 -23.08 18.60
CA TYR A 202 -26.11 -22.92 18.75
C TYR A 202 -25.55 -22.24 17.49
N ALA A 203 -24.77 -21.17 17.67
CA ALA A 203 -23.94 -20.59 16.63
C ALA A 203 -22.49 -21.01 16.87
N VAL A 204 -21.84 -21.54 15.85
CA VAL A 204 -20.43 -21.93 15.91
C VAL A 204 -19.67 -21.11 14.87
N SER A 205 -18.63 -20.44 15.32
CA SER A 205 -17.71 -19.70 14.46
C SER A 205 -16.32 -20.34 14.54
N TYR A 206 -15.70 -20.56 13.40
CA TYR A 206 -14.33 -21.04 13.32
C TYR A 206 -13.46 -19.98 12.65
N THR A 207 -12.38 -19.56 13.33
CA THR A 207 -11.36 -18.67 12.75
C THR A 207 -10.25 -19.44 12.06
N HIS A 208 -10.18 -20.78 12.27
CA HIS A 208 -9.16 -21.63 11.68
C HIS A 208 -9.73 -23.04 11.43
N LEU A 209 -9.59 -23.52 10.20
CA LEU A 209 -10.01 -24.86 9.81
C LEU A 209 -8.79 -25.64 9.31
N THR A 210 -8.38 -26.69 10.02
CA THR A 210 -7.35 -27.62 9.55
C THR A 210 -8.03 -28.74 8.78
N LEU A 211 -7.78 -28.81 7.47
CA LEU A 211 -8.21 -29.96 6.68
C LEU A 211 -7.26 -31.14 6.94
N PRO A 212 -7.77 -32.38 7.10
CA PRO A 212 -6.91 -33.53 7.22
C PRO A 212 -6.12 -33.71 5.93
N THR A 213 -4.80 -33.90 6.07
CA THR A 213 -3.94 -34.26 4.95
C THR A 213 -4.29 -35.67 4.54
N ILE A 214 -4.78 -35.83 3.32
CA ILE A 214 -4.95 -37.19 2.73
C ILE A 214 -3.55 -37.58 2.25
N ALA A 215 -2.98 -38.60 2.93
CA ALA A 215 -1.72 -39.21 2.54
C ALA A 215 -1.94 -40.20 1.38
#